data_c6034e72dbf67e73d4a001c2106876a4
#
_entry.id   c6034e72dbf67e73d4a001c2106876a4
#
_cell.length_a   1.000
_cell.length_b   1.000
_cell.length_c   1.000
_cell.angle_alpha   90.00
_cell.angle_beta   90.00
_cell.angle_gamma   90.00
#
_symmetry.space_group_name_H-M   'P 1'
#
loop_
_entity.id
_entity.type
_entity.pdbx_description
1 polymer ?
#
loop_
_entity_poly.entity_id
_entity_poly.type
_entity_poly.pdbx_seq_one_letter_code
_entity_poly.pdbx_strand_id
1 'polypeptide(L)'
;MATIAHKCPHVVVTIVDLNEARIKQWNSDTLPIYEPGLDEIVKACRGKNLFFSTDVAKGIQDADIIFASVNTPTKTRGVGKGRAADLRFIESVGRMIAQHANRSKIIIEKSTVPVRTAAALGRVLAANDGACDGGMIGKRFWILSNPEFLAEGTAMKDLNAPDRVLIGGPQNPEGHDAIQVLVDIYAAWVPREKILTTNLWSSELSKLVANAFLAQRVSSINSVARICERTGADVQEVSRAIGTDARIGPKFLTASIGFGGSCFQKDILNLVYICEQFGLHEVAQYWQQVVDMNEHQKRSFTTRIIHTMFNTVTNKKIAIFGFAFKKDTGDVRETPALTVCDMLMQDGAVVHVYDPKVSTESAVEEMQIHGMEVADRQFCWAKTPEEAVAGAHAIVVLTEWEEFKKYDYEAFYEAMMKPAFLFDGRNLLDVARLEEFGFEAHALGKSRVVERSHHHHHHHHHDDD
;
A
#
# COMPACT_ATOMS: atom_id res chain seq x y z
N MET A 1 5.31 -13.30 11.18
CA MET A 1 5.52 -14.12 12.41
C MET A 1 4.55 -15.28 12.47
N ALA A 2 3.26 -15.09 12.24
CA ALA A 2 2.28 -16.20 12.22
C ALA A 2 2.65 -17.31 11.21
N THR A 3 3.17 -16.94 10.04
CA THR A 3 3.64 -17.88 9.02
C THR A 3 4.81 -18.72 9.52
N ILE A 4 5.77 -18.12 10.22
CA ILE A 4 6.90 -18.85 10.84
C ILE A 4 6.36 -19.87 11.85
N ALA A 5 5.44 -19.46 12.71
CA ALA A 5 4.82 -20.37 13.69
C ALA A 5 4.12 -21.54 13.01
N HIS A 6 3.39 -21.27 11.92
CA HIS A 6 2.67 -22.30 11.17
C HIS A 6 3.61 -23.27 10.44
N LYS A 7 4.66 -22.75 9.78
CA LYS A 7 5.61 -23.55 8.98
C LYS A 7 6.69 -24.24 9.82
N CYS A 8 6.96 -23.72 11.01
CA CYS A 8 7.98 -24.22 11.92
C CYS A 8 7.35 -24.57 13.28
N PRO A 9 6.64 -25.72 13.41
CA PRO A 9 5.92 -26.06 14.66
C PRO A 9 6.83 -26.18 15.88
N HIS A 10 8.12 -26.41 15.70
CA HIS A 10 9.13 -26.52 16.75
C HIS A 10 9.65 -25.16 17.24
N VAL A 11 9.32 -24.08 16.57
CA VAL A 11 9.71 -22.71 16.93
C VAL A 11 8.59 -22.06 17.73
N VAL A 12 8.94 -21.46 18.87
CA VAL A 12 8.01 -20.67 19.67
C VAL A 12 8.12 -19.22 19.24
N VAL A 13 7.00 -18.63 18.84
CA VAL A 13 6.92 -17.22 18.40
C VAL A 13 6.09 -16.45 19.40
N THR A 14 6.68 -15.39 19.98
CA THR A 14 5.97 -14.47 20.87
C THR A 14 6.00 -13.08 20.24
N ILE A 15 4.82 -12.52 19.99
CA ILE A 15 4.66 -11.15 19.52
C ILE A 15 4.40 -10.28 20.72
N VAL A 16 5.24 -9.25 20.90
CA VAL A 16 5.14 -8.31 22.02
C VAL A 16 4.84 -6.90 21.51
N ASP A 17 3.95 -6.21 22.21
CA ASP A 17 3.57 -4.83 21.93
C ASP A 17 3.14 -4.19 23.24
N LEU A 18 3.52 -2.93 23.45
CA LEU A 18 3.10 -2.16 24.63
C LEU A 18 1.61 -1.78 24.59
N ASN A 19 0.98 -1.84 23.42
CA ASN A 19 -0.43 -1.50 23.24
C ASN A 19 -1.34 -2.65 23.73
N GLU A 20 -1.87 -2.50 24.92
CA GLU A 20 -2.73 -3.51 25.57
C GLU A 20 -3.99 -3.81 24.74
N ALA A 21 -4.63 -2.78 24.19
CA ALA A 21 -5.85 -2.95 23.39
C ALA A 21 -5.59 -3.80 22.14
N ARG A 22 -4.46 -3.57 21.48
CA ARG A 22 -4.06 -4.30 20.27
C ARG A 22 -3.72 -5.76 20.58
N ILE A 23 -3.00 -6.02 21.66
CA ILE A 23 -2.70 -7.39 22.10
C ILE A 23 -4.00 -8.12 22.49
N LYS A 24 -4.93 -7.44 23.14
CA LYS A 24 -6.23 -8.00 23.44
C LYS A 24 -7.01 -8.42 22.19
N GLN A 25 -6.95 -7.60 21.13
CA GLN A 25 -7.57 -7.92 19.84
C GLN A 25 -6.92 -9.14 19.20
N TRP A 26 -5.59 -9.25 19.22
CA TRP A 26 -4.86 -10.41 18.71
C TRP A 26 -5.21 -11.71 19.45
N ASN A 27 -5.56 -11.61 20.71
CA ASN A 27 -6.00 -12.73 21.54
C ASN A 27 -7.51 -12.99 21.47
N SER A 28 -8.26 -12.20 20.71
CA SER A 28 -9.71 -12.32 20.52
C SER A 28 -10.07 -13.03 19.22
N ASP A 29 -11.36 -13.26 19.00
CA ASP A 29 -11.88 -13.83 17.76
C ASP A 29 -11.87 -12.83 16.59
N THR A 30 -11.78 -11.52 16.89
CA THR A 30 -11.72 -10.45 15.90
C THR A 30 -10.32 -9.85 15.91
N LEU A 31 -9.52 -10.17 14.88
CA LEU A 31 -8.15 -9.66 14.76
C LEU A 31 -8.14 -8.17 14.41
N PRO A 32 -7.07 -7.42 14.77
CA PRO A 32 -7.00 -5.98 14.52
C PRO A 32 -6.78 -5.60 13.05
N ILE A 33 -6.40 -6.56 12.20
CA ILE A 33 -6.23 -6.35 10.76
C ILE A 33 -6.94 -7.44 9.97
N TYR A 34 -7.33 -7.09 8.74
CA TYR A 34 -7.89 -8.02 7.76
C TYR A 34 -6.85 -8.35 6.69
N GLU A 35 -6.55 -9.65 6.55
CA GLU A 35 -5.78 -10.22 5.44
C GLU A 35 -6.36 -11.59 5.09
N PRO A 36 -6.60 -11.90 3.81
CA PRO A 36 -7.06 -13.23 3.41
C PRO A 36 -6.13 -14.33 3.90
N GLY A 37 -6.67 -15.31 4.62
CA GLY A 37 -5.93 -16.47 5.14
C GLY A 37 -5.23 -16.25 6.49
N LEU A 38 -5.16 -15.04 7.02
CA LEU A 38 -4.49 -14.76 8.30
C LEU A 38 -5.24 -15.33 9.49
N ASP A 39 -6.55 -15.17 9.52
CA ASP A 39 -7.39 -15.57 10.64
C ASP A 39 -7.27 -17.07 10.95
N GLU A 40 -7.29 -17.91 9.92
CA GLU A 40 -7.16 -19.38 10.05
C GLU A 40 -5.81 -19.78 10.63
N ILE A 41 -4.72 -19.14 10.19
CA ILE A 41 -3.36 -19.43 10.66
C ILE A 41 -3.16 -18.99 12.10
N VAL A 42 -3.62 -17.80 12.46
CA VAL A 42 -3.53 -17.32 13.84
C VAL A 42 -4.31 -18.24 14.78
N LYS A 43 -5.52 -18.61 14.42
CA LYS A 43 -6.35 -19.54 15.24
C LYS A 43 -5.74 -20.94 15.35
N ALA A 44 -5.08 -21.42 14.31
CA ALA A 44 -4.42 -22.72 14.31
C ALA A 44 -3.19 -22.76 15.25
N CYS A 45 -2.45 -21.67 15.36
CA CYS A 45 -1.16 -21.61 16.09
C CYS A 45 -1.25 -20.95 17.46
N ARG A 46 -2.21 -20.04 17.67
CA ARG A 46 -2.36 -19.30 18.92
C ARG A 46 -2.57 -20.23 20.11
N GLY A 47 -1.77 -20.03 21.16
CA GLY A 47 -1.77 -20.86 22.35
C GLY A 47 -0.98 -22.17 22.23
N LYS A 48 -0.50 -22.51 21.03
CA LYS A 48 0.37 -23.69 20.79
C LYS A 48 1.82 -23.26 20.71
N ASN A 49 2.21 -22.56 19.64
CA ASN A 49 3.55 -21.99 19.45
C ASN A 49 3.53 -20.53 19.00
N LEU A 50 2.37 -19.87 19.05
CA LEU A 50 2.18 -18.47 18.76
C LEU A 50 1.48 -17.80 19.93
N PHE A 51 2.14 -16.76 20.49
CA PHE A 51 1.65 -16.04 21.68
C PHE A 51 1.72 -14.55 21.45
N PHE A 52 0.79 -13.82 22.06
CA PHE A 52 0.72 -12.36 22.02
C PHE A 52 0.74 -11.85 23.47
N SER A 53 1.69 -10.96 23.78
CA SER A 53 1.94 -10.47 25.13
C SER A 53 2.30 -9.00 25.15
N THR A 54 2.00 -8.32 26.25
CA THR A 54 2.49 -6.97 26.56
C THR A 54 3.79 -6.97 27.36
N ASP A 55 4.25 -8.14 27.81
CA ASP A 55 5.50 -8.28 28.58
C ASP A 55 6.72 -8.29 27.68
N VAL A 56 7.15 -7.09 27.26
CA VAL A 56 8.28 -6.90 26.36
C VAL A 56 9.58 -7.39 26.97
N ALA A 57 9.82 -7.14 28.26
CA ALA A 57 11.03 -7.57 28.96
C ALA A 57 11.21 -9.08 28.92
N LYS A 58 10.15 -9.84 29.22
CA LYS A 58 10.18 -11.31 29.18
C LYS A 58 10.36 -11.82 27.76
N GLY A 59 9.68 -11.20 26.78
CA GLY A 59 9.83 -11.55 25.38
C GLY A 59 11.27 -11.40 24.90
N ILE A 60 11.95 -10.32 25.26
CA ILE A 60 13.36 -10.09 24.94
C ILE A 60 14.25 -11.11 25.64
N GLN A 61 14.03 -11.37 26.92
CA GLN A 61 14.84 -12.33 27.69
C GLN A 61 14.79 -13.73 27.14
N ASP A 62 13.62 -14.21 26.77
CA ASP A 62 13.39 -15.58 26.33
C ASP A 62 13.80 -15.81 24.87
N ALA A 63 13.86 -14.78 24.03
CA ALA A 63 14.13 -14.92 22.60
C ALA A 63 15.60 -15.16 22.29
N ASP A 64 15.86 -16.03 21.33
CA ASP A 64 17.18 -16.21 20.69
C ASP A 64 17.34 -15.26 19.51
N ILE A 65 16.21 -15.00 18.81
CA ILE A 65 16.13 -14.16 17.64
C ILE A 65 15.01 -13.14 17.87
N ILE A 66 15.32 -11.86 17.66
CA ILE A 66 14.37 -10.76 17.84
C ILE A 66 14.14 -10.06 16.51
N PHE A 67 12.89 -10.07 16.02
CA PHE A 67 12.48 -9.28 14.87
C PHE A 67 12.03 -7.90 15.34
N ALA A 68 12.74 -6.87 14.90
CA ALA A 68 12.34 -5.48 15.11
C ALA A 68 11.39 -5.06 13.98
N SER A 69 10.09 -5.07 14.26
CA SER A 69 9.03 -4.78 13.29
C SER A 69 8.22 -3.56 13.73
N VAL A 70 8.92 -2.48 14.08
CA VAL A 70 8.30 -1.24 14.53
C VAL A 70 8.10 -0.27 13.37
N ASN A 71 7.22 0.72 13.57
CA ASN A 71 6.96 1.75 12.57
C ASN A 71 8.19 2.61 12.29
N THR A 72 8.35 2.97 11.03
CA THR A 72 9.34 3.94 10.55
C THR A 72 8.60 5.08 9.84
N PRO A 73 7.87 5.94 10.59
CA PRO A 73 7.08 6.99 9.99
C PRO A 73 7.97 8.08 9.37
N THR A 74 7.38 8.88 8.50
CA THR A 74 8.06 10.06 7.96
C THR A 74 8.14 11.14 9.02
N LYS A 75 9.27 11.84 9.10
CA LYS A 75 9.44 12.97 10.02
C LYS A 75 8.43 14.07 9.76
N THR A 76 7.88 14.61 10.83
CA THR A 76 6.89 15.71 10.76
C THR A 76 7.50 17.07 11.09
N ARG A 77 8.76 17.13 11.55
CA ARG A 77 9.44 18.36 11.98
C ARG A 77 10.92 18.33 11.63
N GLY A 78 11.48 19.50 11.46
CA GLY A 78 12.92 19.71 11.34
C GLY A 78 13.51 19.28 10.01
N VAL A 79 14.79 18.91 10.03
CA VAL A 79 15.53 18.51 8.84
C VAL A 79 14.94 17.22 8.27
N GLY A 80 14.59 17.24 6.98
CA GLY A 80 13.99 16.11 6.32
C GLY A 80 12.47 15.97 6.53
N LYS A 81 11.81 16.98 7.10
CA LYS A 81 10.35 16.99 7.27
C LYS A 81 9.63 16.58 5.99
N GLY A 82 8.71 15.64 6.11
CA GLY A 82 7.91 15.11 5.00
C GLY A 82 8.63 14.12 4.09
N ARG A 83 9.91 13.85 4.32
CA ARG A 83 10.74 12.98 3.46
C ARG A 83 11.56 11.95 4.24
N ALA A 84 12.31 12.38 5.25
CA ALA A 84 13.18 11.51 6.03
C ALA A 84 12.39 10.58 6.94
N ALA A 85 12.90 9.36 7.13
CA ALA A 85 12.33 8.43 8.09
C ALA A 85 12.66 8.85 9.53
N ASP A 86 11.69 8.65 10.42
CA ASP A 86 11.85 8.85 11.86
C ASP A 86 12.21 7.50 12.49
N LEU A 87 13.43 7.39 12.98
CA LEU A 87 13.98 6.15 13.53
C LEU A 87 13.84 6.03 15.05
N ARG A 88 13.10 6.92 15.72
CA ARG A 88 12.95 6.90 17.18
C ARG A 88 12.48 5.55 17.73
N PHE A 89 11.55 4.90 17.03
CA PHE A 89 11.03 3.60 17.47
C PHE A 89 12.09 2.49 17.37
N ILE A 90 12.92 2.52 16.34
CA ILE A 90 14.05 1.59 16.19
C ILE A 90 15.09 1.83 17.27
N GLU A 91 15.43 3.08 17.56
CA GLU A 91 16.34 3.42 18.64
C GLU A 91 15.79 2.93 19.99
N SER A 92 14.50 3.13 20.26
CA SER A 92 13.85 2.66 21.49
C SER A 92 13.90 1.15 21.63
N VAL A 93 13.66 0.41 20.54
CA VAL A 93 13.80 -1.05 20.52
C VAL A 93 15.23 -1.45 20.86
N GLY A 94 16.22 -0.79 20.28
CA GLY A 94 17.64 -1.05 20.59
C GLY A 94 17.96 -0.87 22.07
N ARG A 95 17.45 0.21 22.69
CA ARG A 95 17.65 0.45 24.13
C ARG A 95 16.95 -0.59 24.98
N MET A 96 15.73 -0.98 24.66
CA MET A 96 15.01 -2.03 25.37
C MET A 96 15.71 -3.39 25.28
N ILE A 97 16.21 -3.74 24.10
CA ILE A 97 16.96 -4.99 23.91
C ILE A 97 18.23 -4.97 24.75
N ALA A 98 19.01 -3.91 24.72
CA ALA A 98 20.22 -3.77 25.51
C ALA A 98 19.95 -3.88 27.03
N GLN A 99 18.85 -3.28 27.49
CA GLN A 99 18.43 -3.30 28.88
C GLN A 99 18.00 -4.69 29.35
N HIS A 100 17.18 -5.38 28.58
CA HIS A 100 16.52 -6.62 29.03
C HIS A 100 17.19 -7.91 28.56
N ALA A 101 18.07 -7.85 27.56
CA ALA A 101 18.75 -9.03 27.09
C ALA A 101 19.72 -9.59 28.14
N ASN A 102 19.57 -10.85 28.44
CA ASN A 102 20.40 -11.58 29.40
C ASN A 102 21.51 -12.42 28.75
N ARG A 103 21.56 -12.42 27.42
CA ARG A 103 22.59 -13.10 26.61
C ARG A 103 22.69 -12.47 25.23
N SER A 104 23.68 -12.87 24.44
CA SER A 104 23.83 -12.47 23.04
C SER A 104 22.68 -12.97 22.19
N LYS A 105 22.26 -12.18 21.20
CA LYS A 105 21.08 -12.46 20.37
C LYS A 105 21.28 -12.03 18.93
N ILE A 106 20.51 -12.62 18.04
CA ILE A 106 20.37 -12.17 16.65
C ILE A 106 19.22 -11.18 16.58
N ILE A 107 19.48 -9.99 16.09
CA ILE A 107 18.48 -8.93 15.89
C ILE A 107 18.21 -8.78 14.40
N ILE A 108 16.95 -8.81 14.00
CA ILE A 108 16.57 -8.74 12.60
C ILE A 108 15.71 -7.51 12.36
N GLU A 109 16.19 -6.61 11.48
CA GLU A 109 15.39 -5.50 10.97
C GLU A 109 14.41 -6.03 9.94
N LYS A 110 13.12 -6.02 10.27
CA LYS A 110 12.04 -6.40 9.36
C LYS A 110 11.39 -5.19 8.72
N SER A 111 11.43 -4.05 9.38
CA SER A 111 10.86 -2.79 8.90
C SER A 111 11.60 -2.29 7.66
N THR A 112 10.89 -1.55 6.78
CA THR A 112 11.52 -0.82 5.69
C THR A 112 12.25 0.38 6.26
N VAL A 113 13.57 0.43 6.07
CA VAL A 113 14.45 1.42 6.71
C VAL A 113 15.43 2.02 5.70
N PRO A 114 15.94 3.24 5.94
CA PRO A 114 17.00 3.82 5.13
C PRO A 114 18.29 3.00 5.21
N VAL A 115 19.13 3.13 4.21
CA VAL A 115 20.50 2.55 4.22
C VAL A 115 21.25 3.06 5.45
N ARG A 116 22.01 2.18 6.10
CA ARG A 116 22.78 2.40 7.33
C ARG A 116 21.97 2.39 8.63
N THR A 117 20.71 2.06 8.62
CA THR A 117 19.90 1.94 9.85
C THR A 117 20.42 0.83 10.75
N ALA A 118 20.87 -0.30 10.20
CA ALA A 118 21.48 -1.37 10.98
C ALA A 118 22.74 -0.90 11.71
N ALA A 119 23.55 -0.07 11.09
CA ALA A 119 24.72 0.51 11.72
C ALA A 119 24.35 1.43 12.91
N ALA A 120 23.28 2.23 12.75
CA ALA A 120 22.76 3.07 13.84
C ALA A 120 22.24 2.23 15.01
N LEU A 121 21.48 1.19 14.72
CA LEU A 121 20.97 0.24 15.72
C LEU A 121 22.13 -0.42 16.48
N GLY A 122 23.17 -0.84 15.76
CA GLY A 122 24.39 -1.42 16.36
C GLY A 122 25.09 -0.47 17.32
N ARG A 123 25.15 0.82 17.00
CA ARG A 123 25.71 1.86 17.87
C ARG A 123 24.87 2.04 19.14
N VAL A 124 23.54 2.02 19.02
CA VAL A 124 22.64 2.12 20.18
C VAL A 124 22.82 0.92 21.11
N LEU A 125 22.90 -0.28 20.56
CA LEU A 125 23.11 -1.50 21.33
C LEU A 125 24.47 -1.50 22.05
N ALA A 126 25.53 -1.14 21.35
CA ALA A 126 26.89 -1.08 21.93
C ALA A 126 27.00 -0.04 23.01
N ALA A 127 26.42 1.15 22.84
CA ALA A 127 26.47 2.23 23.81
C ALA A 127 25.71 1.93 25.11
N ASN A 128 24.72 1.05 25.06
CA ASN A 128 23.91 0.65 26.19
C ASN A 128 24.29 -0.74 26.76
N ASP A 129 25.38 -1.34 26.29
CA ASP A 129 25.85 -2.61 26.83
C ASP A 129 26.27 -2.41 28.30
N GLY A 130 25.87 -3.32 29.17
CA GLY A 130 26.09 -3.21 30.62
C GLY A 130 24.98 -2.49 31.40
N ALA A 131 24.01 -1.85 30.71
CA ALA A 131 22.84 -1.22 31.34
C ALA A 131 21.72 -2.20 31.64
N CYS A 132 22.01 -3.51 31.63
CA CYS A 132 20.97 -4.55 31.78
C CYS A 132 20.74 -4.94 33.24
N ASP A 133 19.54 -5.48 33.48
CA ASP A 133 19.20 -6.13 34.75
C ASP A 133 20.09 -7.35 34.95
N GLY A 134 20.97 -7.31 35.98
CA GLY A 134 21.90 -8.40 36.25
C GLY A 134 23.35 -8.16 35.80
N GLY A 135 23.68 -7.01 35.21
CA GLY A 135 25.07 -6.54 35.03
C GLY A 135 25.90 -7.32 34.00
N MET A 136 25.32 -8.00 33.03
CA MET A 136 26.09 -8.68 31.98
C MET A 136 26.70 -7.68 31.00
N ILE A 137 28.00 -7.60 30.95
CA ILE A 137 28.79 -6.78 30.02
C ILE A 137 29.35 -7.69 28.92
N GLY A 138 29.49 -7.17 27.70
CA GLY A 138 30.09 -7.89 26.58
C GLY A 138 29.11 -8.80 25.83
N LYS A 139 27.82 -8.56 25.97
CA LYS A 139 26.82 -9.21 25.09
C LYS A 139 27.05 -8.78 23.66
N ARG A 140 26.99 -9.72 22.74
CA ARG A 140 27.08 -9.45 21.32
C ARG A 140 25.73 -9.59 20.65
N PHE A 141 25.47 -8.67 19.74
CA PHE A 141 24.27 -8.68 18.92
C PHE A 141 24.69 -8.70 17.46
N TRP A 142 24.14 -9.66 16.71
CA TRP A 142 24.34 -9.73 15.28
C TRP A 142 23.09 -9.16 14.62
N ILE A 143 23.25 -8.09 13.86
CA ILE A 143 22.13 -7.39 13.23
C ILE A 143 22.04 -7.84 11.78
N LEU A 144 20.88 -8.36 11.40
CA LEU A 144 20.56 -8.76 10.05
C LEU A 144 19.46 -7.84 9.49
N SER A 145 19.45 -7.68 8.18
CA SER A 145 18.37 -7.05 7.44
C SER A 145 17.54 -8.13 6.73
N ASN A 146 16.24 -8.14 6.95
CA ASN A 146 15.32 -9.06 6.31
C ASN A 146 14.06 -8.31 5.91
N PRO A 147 14.15 -7.46 4.86
CA PRO A 147 13.02 -6.64 4.45
C PRO A 147 11.87 -7.50 3.91
N GLU A 148 10.65 -7.01 4.08
CA GLU A 148 9.44 -7.68 3.63
C GLU A 148 9.00 -7.14 2.26
N PHE A 149 8.74 -8.06 1.31
CA PHE A 149 8.29 -7.72 -0.04
C PHE A 149 6.85 -8.11 -0.31
N LEU A 150 6.06 -8.37 0.73
CA LEU A 150 4.66 -8.73 0.57
C LEU A 150 3.79 -7.53 0.17
N ALA A 151 2.66 -7.84 -0.48
CA ALA A 151 1.62 -6.88 -0.78
C ALA A 151 0.42 -7.09 0.14
N GLU A 152 -0.21 -6.00 0.58
CA GLU A 152 -1.47 -6.08 1.31
C GLU A 152 -2.55 -6.71 0.42
N GLY A 153 -3.39 -7.56 1.03
CA GLY A 153 -4.41 -8.31 0.31
C GLY A 153 -3.95 -9.68 -0.18
N THR A 154 -2.66 -9.84 -0.45
CA THR A 154 -2.04 -11.11 -0.85
C THR A 154 -0.90 -11.52 0.08
N ALA A 155 -0.80 -10.91 1.26
CA ALA A 155 0.32 -11.09 2.18
C ALA A 155 0.55 -12.55 2.56
N MET A 156 -0.49 -13.30 2.87
CA MET A 156 -0.35 -14.70 3.27
C MET A 156 0.10 -15.57 2.10
N LYS A 157 -0.40 -15.32 0.90
CA LYS A 157 0.04 -15.99 -0.31
C LYS A 157 1.50 -15.68 -0.63
N ASP A 158 1.89 -14.41 -0.52
CA ASP A 158 3.26 -13.96 -0.76
C ASP A 158 4.24 -14.56 0.24
N LEU A 159 3.86 -14.71 1.50
CA LEU A 159 4.68 -15.35 2.54
C LEU A 159 4.82 -16.85 2.34
N ASN A 160 3.78 -17.52 1.85
CA ASN A 160 3.80 -18.97 1.59
C ASN A 160 4.64 -19.33 0.36
N ALA A 161 4.62 -18.49 -0.67
CA ALA A 161 5.35 -18.71 -1.93
C ALA A 161 5.96 -17.39 -2.41
N PRO A 162 6.99 -16.86 -1.72
CA PRO A 162 7.60 -15.60 -2.10
C PRO A 162 8.40 -15.72 -3.40
N ASP A 163 8.49 -14.63 -4.16
CA ASP A 163 9.39 -14.56 -5.31
C ASP A 163 10.85 -14.66 -4.85
N ARG A 164 11.17 -14.05 -3.72
CA ARG A 164 12.47 -14.18 -3.04
C ARG A 164 12.34 -13.82 -1.56
N VAL A 165 13.31 -14.32 -0.78
CA VAL A 165 13.59 -13.86 0.58
C VAL A 165 14.97 -13.20 0.54
N LEU A 166 15.10 -12.01 1.09
CA LEU A 166 16.37 -11.27 1.13
C LEU A 166 16.87 -11.18 2.56
N ILE A 167 18.13 -11.58 2.77
CA ILE A 167 18.77 -11.54 4.07
C ILE A 167 20.13 -10.86 3.90
N GLY A 168 20.31 -9.70 4.52
CA GLY A 168 21.59 -9.00 4.58
C GLY A 168 22.22 -9.13 5.95
N GLY A 169 23.54 -9.22 5.98
CA GLY A 169 24.25 -9.32 7.24
C GLY A 169 25.72 -8.95 7.13
N PRO A 170 26.43 -8.87 8.28
CA PRO A 170 27.87 -8.61 8.29
C PRO A 170 28.62 -9.65 7.45
N GLN A 171 29.62 -9.19 6.68
CA GLN A 171 30.39 -10.02 5.78
C GLN A 171 31.66 -10.54 6.47
N ASN A 172 31.47 -11.31 7.53
CA ASN A 172 32.50 -12.02 8.28
C ASN A 172 31.98 -13.38 8.73
N PRO A 173 32.81 -14.29 9.28
CA PRO A 173 32.35 -15.63 9.67
C PRO A 173 31.19 -15.64 10.65
N GLU A 174 31.20 -14.79 11.67
CA GLU A 174 30.10 -14.70 12.65
C GLU A 174 28.81 -14.19 12.01
N GLY A 175 28.90 -13.19 11.12
CA GLY A 175 27.76 -12.67 10.36
C GLY A 175 27.18 -13.71 9.42
N HIS A 176 28.01 -14.48 8.75
CA HIS A 176 27.57 -15.59 7.89
C HIS A 176 26.86 -16.69 8.69
N ASP A 177 27.33 -16.99 9.90
CA ASP A 177 26.67 -17.93 10.80
C ASP A 177 25.29 -17.44 11.22
N ALA A 178 25.17 -16.16 11.55
CA ALA A 178 23.88 -15.56 11.89
C ALA A 178 22.91 -15.55 10.69
N ILE A 179 23.40 -15.21 9.51
CA ILE A 179 22.61 -15.30 8.26
C ILE A 179 22.10 -16.71 8.06
N GLN A 180 22.95 -17.72 8.27
CA GLN A 180 22.58 -19.13 8.08
C GLN A 180 21.44 -19.58 8.99
N VAL A 181 21.40 -19.09 10.23
CA VAL A 181 20.30 -19.39 11.16
C VAL A 181 18.96 -18.92 10.57
N LEU A 182 18.91 -17.71 10.03
CA LEU A 182 17.68 -17.19 9.43
C LEU A 182 17.35 -17.90 8.12
N VAL A 183 18.35 -18.22 7.30
CA VAL A 183 18.18 -19.02 6.08
C VAL A 183 17.52 -20.35 6.41
N ASP A 184 17.97 -21.03 7.45
CA ASP A 184 17.43 -22.34 7.85
C ASP A 184 15.96 -22.27 8.28
N ILE A 185 15.55 -21.17 8.91
CA ILE A 185 14.14 -20.93 9.23
C ILE A 185 13.29 -20.85 7.96
N TYR A 186 13.68 -19.99 7.01
CA TYR A 186 12.95 -19.82 5.75
C TYR A 186 12.98 -21.07 4.87
N ALA A 187 14.07 -21.84 4.92
CA ALA A 187 14.23 -23.06 4.13
C ALA A 187 13.20 -24.15 4.48
N ALA A 188 12.48 -24.01 5.61
CA ALA A 188 11.40 -24.93 5.96
C ALA A 188 10.24 -24.91 4.93
N TRP A 189 10.06 -23.81 4.19
CA TRP A 189 8.99 -23.72 3.18
C TRP A 189 9.40 -22.98 1.90
N VAL A 190 10.56 -22.32 1.86
CA VAL A 190 11.05 -21.55 0.69
C VAL A 190 12.19 -22.32 0.04
N PRO A 191 12.16 -22.55 -1.29
CA PRO A 191 13.28 -23.15 -2.00
C PRO A 191 14.57 -22.35 -1.80
N ARG A 192 15.68 -23.04 -1.61
CA ARG A 192 16.97 -22.44 -1.28
C ARG A 192 17.43 -21.39 -2.32
N GLU A 193 17.17 -21.63 -3.60
CA GLU A 193 17.52 -20.74 -4.69
C GLU A 193 16.77 -19.39 -4.66
N LYS A 194 15.69 -19.31 -3.92
CA LYS A 194 14.91 -18.07 -3.72
C LYS A 194 15.34 -17.27 -2.49
N ILE A 195 16.26 -17.81 -1.68
CA ILE A 195 16.80 -17.13 -0.51
C ILE A 195 18.11 -16.46 -0.90
N LEU A 196 18.10 -15.14 -1.02
CA LEU A 196 19.23 -14.32 -1.44
C LEU A 196 19.93 -13.73 -0.22
N THR A 197 21.25 -13.78 -0.21
CA THR A 197 22.05 -13.17 0.87
C THR A 197 22.94 -12.07 0.33
N THR A 198 23.03 -10.96 1.07
CA THR A 198 23.80 -9.76 0.68
C THR A 198 24.49 -9.15 1.90
N ASN A 199 25.25 -8.06 1.66
CA ASN A 199 25.65 -7.21 2.78
C ASN A 199 24.44 -6.44 3.31
N LEU A 200 24.59 -5.84 4.51
CA LEU A 200 23.50 -5.10 5.18
C LEU A 200 22.97 -3.94 4.34
N TRP A 201 23.87 -3.15 3.79
CA TRP A 201 23.48 -1.92 3.07
C TRP A 201 22.75 -2.21 1.77
N SER A 202 23.20 -3.23 1.04
CA SER A 202 22.51 -3.66 -0.18
C SER A 202 21.11 -4.17 0.11
N SER A 203 20.91 -4.90 1.20
CA SER A 203 19.60 -5.39 1.62
C SER A 203 18.66 -4.23 1.99
N GLU A 204 19.13 -3.29 2.81
CA GLU A 204 18.35 -2.11 3.19
C GLU A 204 17.94 -1.28 1.97
N LEU A 205 18.88 -1.00 1.07
CA LEU A 205 18.59 -0.24 -0.16
C LEU A 205 17.63 -0.99 -1.09
N SER A 206 17.77 -2.30 -1.22
CA SER A 206 16.96 -3.11 -2.15
C SER A 206 15.46 -2.98 -1.88
N LYS A 207 15.05 -2.85 -0.63
CA LYS A 207 13.64 -2.70 -0.30
C LYS A 207 13.07 -1.36 -0.78
N LEU A 208 13.78 -0.26 -0.52
CA LEU A 208 13.37 1.06 -1.00
C LEU A 208 13.30 1.10 -2.51
N VAL A 209 14.32 0.56 -3.17
CA VAL A 209 14.42 0.53 -4.63
C VAL A 209 13.33 -0.35 -5.25
N ALA A 210 13.04 -1.51 -4.66
CA ALA A 210 11.96 -2.37 -5.15
C ALA A 210 10.61 -1.63 -5.15
N ASN A 211 10.27 -0.98 -4.05
CA ASN A 211 9.04 -0.19 -3.97
C ASN A 211 9.04 0.99 -4.93
N ALA A 212 10.18 1.65 -5.10
CA ALA A 212 10.32 2.75 -6.06
C ALA A 212 10.08 2.27 -7.51
N PHE A 213 10.62 1.12 -7.90
CA PHE A 213 10.40 0.53 -9.23
C PHE A 213 8.95 0.13 -9.45
N LEU A 214 8.29 -0.44 -8.44
CA LEU A 214 6.87 -0.78 -8.54
C LEU A 214 6.01 0.47 -8.73
N ALA A 215 6.23 1.48 -7.93
CA ALA A 215 5.52 2.76 -8.04
C ALA A 215 5.80 3.47 -9.36
N GLN A 216 7.05 3.42 -9.86
CA GLN A 216 7.44 3.96 -11.15
C GLN A 216 6.64 3.31 -12.29
N ARG A 217 6.44 2.00 -12.25
CA ARG A 217 5.65 1.31 -13.28
C ARG A 217 4.21 1.84 -13.32
N VAL A 218 3.61 2.07 -12.16
CA VAL A 218 2.26 2.65 -12.05
C VAL A 218 2.25 4.08 -12.63
N SER A 219 3.17 4.93 -12.21
CA SER A 219 3.25 6.30 -12.73
C SER A 219 3.54 6.33 -14.22
N SER A 220 4.37 5.40 -14.72
CA SER A 220 4.69 5.30 -16.13
C SER A 220 3.47 4.94 -16.97
N ILE A 221 2.70 3.93 -16.60
CA ILE A 221 1.51 3.55 -17.36
C ILE A 221 0.41 4.62 -17.22
N ASN A 222 0.32 5.31 -16.08
CA ASN A 222 -0.61 6.41 -15.90
C ASN A 222 -0.24 7.61 -16.78
N SER A 223 1.05 7.88 -17.01
CA SER A 223 1.49 8.88 -17.96
C SER A 223 1.07 8.52 -19.40
N VAL A 224 1.17 7.25 -19.76
CA VAL A 224 0.72 6.74 -21.07
C VAL A 224 -0.80 6.86 -21.20
N ALA A 225 -1.55 6.59 -20.13
CA ALA A 225 -3.00 6.78 -20.10
C ALA A 225 -3.39 8.22 -20.47
N ARG A 226 -2.64 9.21 -20.02
CA ARG A 226 -2.85 10.62 -20.38
C ARG A 226 -2.68 10.87 -21.89
N ILE A 227 -1.69 10.23 -22.50
CA ILE A 227 -1.47 10.29 -23.96
C ILE A 227 -2.66 9.65 -24.69
N CYS A 228 -3.11 8.47 -24.23
CA CYS A 228 -4.22 7.77 -24.83
C CYS A 228 -5.53 8.58 -24.78
N GLU A 229 -5.77 9.33 -23.72
CA GLU A 229 -6.95 10.20 -23.57
C GLU A 229 -6.97 11.36 -24.59
N ARG A 230 -5.82 11.75 -25.13
CA ARG A 230 -5.68 12.83 -26.12
C ARG A 230 -5.56 12.34 -27.56
N THR A 231 -5.43 11.04 -27.75
CA THR A 231 -5.32 10.38 -29.05
C THR A 231 -6.44 9.32 -29.16
N GLY A 232 -6.41 8.53 -30.18
CA GLY A 232 -7.35 7.41 -30.32
C GLY A 232 -6.84 6.10 -29.70
N ALA A 233 -5.76 6.13 -28.94
CA ALA A 233 -5.21 4.94 -28.32
C ALA A 233 -5.99 4.51 -27.06
N ASP A 234 -5.89 3.22 -26.74
CA ASP A 234 -6.48 2.61 -25.55
C ASP A 234 -5.35 2.11 -24.66
N VAL A 235 -5.28 2.60 -23.41
CA VAL A 235 -4.19 2.25 -22.49
C VAL A 235 -4.14 0.75 -22.18
N GLN A 236 -5.28 0.07 -22.16
CA GLN A 236 -5.29 -1.38 -21.90
C GLN A 236 -4.66 -2.16 -23.04
N GLU A 237 -4.89 -1.73 -24.29
CA GLU A 237 -4.23 -2.32 -25.47
C GLU A 237 -2.74 -2.06 -25.46
N VAL A 238 -2.31 -0.82 -25.17
CA VAL A 238 -0.90 -0.45 -25.06
C VAL A 238 -0.20 -1.24 -23.96
N SER A 239 -0.81 -1.32 -22.79
CA SER A 239 -0.28 -2.07 -21.64
C SER A 239 -0.09 -3.55 -21.98
N ARG A 240 -1.09 -4.17 -22.62
CA ARG A 240 -1.01 -5.57 -23.05
C ARG A 240 0.09 -5.77 -24.09
N ALA A 241 0.20 -4.88 -25.07
CA ALA A 241 1.19 -4.96 -26.12
C ALA A 241 2.62 -4.90 -25.57
N ILE A 242 2.94 -3.93 -24.72
CA ILE A 242 4.27 -3.82 -24.13
C ILE A 242 4.54 -4.87 -23.06
N GLY A 243 3.50 -5.31 -22.34
CA GLY A 243 3.61 -6.30 -21.26
C GLY A 243 3.90 -7.71 -21.77
N THR A 244 3.65 -8.02 -23.05
CA THR A 244 4.02 -9.29 -23.67
C THR A 244 5.51 -9.40 -23.96
N ASP A 245 6.23 -8.30 -23.98
CA ASP A 245 7.69 -8.32 -24.04
C ASP A 245 8.23 -8.85 -22.70
N ALA A 246 8.94 -9.99 -22.75
CA ALA A 246 9.47 -10.63 -21.55
C ALA A 246 10.42 -9.72 -20.75
N ARG A 247 11.07 -8.75 -21.41
CA ARG A 247 11.97 -7.78 -20.76
C ARG A 247 11.20 -6.77 -19.92
N ILE A 248 9.93 -6.52 -20.22
CA ILE A 248 9.04 -5.60 -19.50
C ILE A 248 8.15 -6.40 -18.54
N GLY A 249 7.41 -7.38 -19.06
CA GLY A 249 6.45 -8.17 -18.33
C GLY A 249 5.13 -7.40 -18.06
N PRO A 250 4.04 -8.12 -17.77
CA PRO A 250 2.70 -7.51 -17.69
C PRO A 250 2.35 -6.92 -16.33
N LYS A 251 3.10 -7.20 -15.27
CA LYS A 251 2.74 -6.82 -13.90
C LYS A 251 2.99 -5.35 -13.62
N PHE A 252 2.10 -4.73 -12.83
CA PHE A 252 2.15 -3.31 -12.48
C PHE A 252 2.06 -2.37 -13.68
N LEU A 253 1.31 -2.76 -14.69
CA LEU A 253 1.03 -1.96 -15.89
C LEU A 253 -0.48 -1.68 -16.08
N THR A 254 -1.25 -1.77 -15.03
CA THR A 254 -2.68 -1.41 -15.07
C THR A 254 -2.84 0.07 -14.71
N ALA A 255 -3.41 0.84 -15.62
CA ALA A 255 -3.69 2.25 -15.37
C ALA A 255 -4.72 2.41 -14.25
N SER A 256 -4.55 3.43 -13.44
CA SER A 256 -5.39 3.72 -12.27
C SER A 256 -5.46 5.22 -12.00
N ILE A 257 -6.19 5.58 -10.96
CA ILE A 257 -6.21 6.96 -10.45
C ILE A 257 -4.95 7.36 -9.67
N GLY A 258 -4.02 6.45 -9.54
CA GLY A 258 -2.78 6.61 -8.79
C GLY A 258 -2.63 5.55 -7.71
N PHE A 259 -1.42 5.41 -7.19
CA PHE A 259 -1.12 4.50 -6.10
C PHE A 259 -1.33 5.18 -4.73
N GLY A 260 -1.65 4.38 -3.74
CA GLY A 260 -1.71 4.74 -2.32
C GLY A 260 -0.96 3.70 -1.48
N GLY A 261 -1.35 3.58 -0.21
CA GLY A 261 -0.75 2.65 0.73
C GLY A 261 0.37 3.27 1.56
N SER A 262 0.82 2.55 2.56
CA SER A 262 1.79 3.05 3.54
C SER A 262 3.23 3.14 3.03
N CYS A 263 3.54 2.51 1.90
CA CYS A 263 4.93 2.25 1.51
C CYS A 263 5.43 3.08 0.33
N PHE A 264 4.69 3.11 -0.78
CA PHE A 264 5.23 3.65 -2.04
C PHE A 264 5.66 5.12 -1.93
N GLN A 265 4.77 6.00 -1.52
CA GLN A 265 5.10 7.43 -1.43
C GLN A 265 6.18 7.67 -0.37
N LYS A 266 6.01 7.08 0.80
CA LYS A 266 6.97 7.19 1.91
C LYS A 266 8.36 6.74 1.48
N ASP A 267 8.48 5.58 0.87
CA ASP A 267 9.76 4.99 0.50
C ASP A 267 10.45 5.77 -0.64
N ILE A 268 9.67 6.26 -1.62
CA ILE A 268 10.24 7.11 -2.68
C ILE A 268 10.74 8.44 -2.11
N LEU A 269 9.96 9.10 -1.26
CA LEU A 269 10.37 10.37 -0.65
C LEU A 269 11.60 10.19 0.24
N ASN A 270 11.70 9.05 0.92
CA ASN A 270 12.89 8.68 1.69
C ASN A 270 14.10 8.48 0.76
N LEU A 271 13.93 7.78 -0.35
CA LEU A 271 14.98 7.59 -1.34
C LEU A 271 15.44 8.93 -1.94
N VAL A 272 14.51 9.82 -2.25
CA VAL A 272 14.81 11.19 -2.73
C VAL A 272 15.63 11.96 -1.70
N TYR A 273 15.23 11.91 -0.44
CA TYR A 273 15.96 12.57 0.64
C TYR A 273 17.38 12.03 0.77
N ILE A 274 17.57 10.72 0.75
CA ILE A 274 18.90 10.08 0.79
C ILE A 274 19.76 10.58 -0.39
N CYS A 275 19.20 10.61 -1.60
CA CYS A 275 19.92 11.12 -2.78
C CYS A 275 20.37 12.57 -2.59
N GLU A 276 19.51 13.43 -2.07
CA GLU A 276 19.83 14.82 -1.78
C GLU A 276 20.96 14.94 -0.75
N GLN A 277 20.96 14.11 0.31
CA GLN A 277 22.00 14.09 1.32
C GLN A 277 23.37 13.68 0.77
N PHE A 278 23.40 12.86 -0.26
CA PHE A 278 24.64 12.48 -0.95
C PHE A 278 24.99 13.38 -2.14
N GLY A 279 24.28 14.51 -2.32
CA GLY A 279 24.54 15.44 -3.41
C GLY A 279 24.12 14.93 -4.79
N LEU A 280 23.28 13.91 -4.85
CA LEU A 280 22.80 13.30 -6.09
C LEU A 280 21.49 13.96 -6.54
N HIS A 281 21.55 15.24 -6.93
CA HIS A 281 20.34 16.03 -7.20
C HIS A 281 19.56 15.54 -8.42
N GLU A 282 20.24 15.14 -9.49
CA GLU A 282 19.58 14.62 -10.70
C GLU A 282 18.87 13.30 -10.43
N VAL A 283 19.47 12.43 -9.62
CA VAL A 283 18.87 11.16 -9.21
C VAL A 283 17.65 11.42 -8.33
N ALA A 284 17.75 12.37 -7.41
CA ALA A 284 16.63 12.80 -6.57
C ALA A 284 15.45 13.30 -7.42
N GLN A 285 15.73 14.14 -8.41
CA GLN A 285 14.70 14.67 -9.33
C GLN A 285 14.03 13.56 -10.14
N TYR A 286 14.78 12.60 -10.60
CA TYR A 286 14.24 11.46 -11.35
C TYR A 286 13.16 10.72 -10.53
N TRP A 287 13.47 10.36 -9.28
CA TRP A 287 12.52 9.63 -8.44
C TRP A 287 11.38 10.52 -7.92
N GLN A 288 11.63 11.80 -7.70
CA GLN A 288 10.57 12.75 -7.32
C GLN A 288 9.44 12.80 -8.36
N GLN A 289 9.78 12.66 -9.65
CA GLN A 289 8.79 12.67 -10.73
C GLN A 289 7.77 11.54 -10.63
N VAL A 290 8.13 10.42 -10.02
CA VAL A 290 7.18 9.32 -9.80
C VAL A 290 6.03 9.76 -8.87
N VAL A 291 6.36 10.48 -7.81
CA VAL A 291 5.37 11.04 -6.88
C VAL A 291 4.57 12.17 -7.53
N ASP A 292 5.25 13.07 -8.24
CA ASP A 292 4.60 14.20 -8.92
C ASP A 292 3.59 13.71 -9.96
N MET A 293 3.94 12.69 -10.73
CA MET A 293 3.03 12.09 -11.71
C MET A 293 1.83 11.43 -11.02
N ASN A 294 2.03 10.80 -9.87
CA ASN A 294 0.94 10.21 -9.10
C ASN A 294 -0.07 11.25 -8.63
N GLU A 295 0.43 12.37 -8.09
CA GLU A 295 -0.43 13.48 -7.68
C GLU A 295 -1.17 14.12 -8.87
N HIS A 296 -0.48 14.28 -9.99
CA HIS A 296 -1.07 14.77 -11.23
C HIS A 296 -2.21 13.86 -11.71
N GLN A 297 -2.03 12.55 -11.65
CA GLN A 297 -3.04 11.57 -12.07
C GLN A 297 -4.33 11.68 -11.25
N LYS A 298 -4.21 11.76 -9.93
CA LYS A 298 -5.37 11.94 -9.02
C LYS A 298 -6.16 13.19 -9.35
N ARG A 299 -5.46 14.31 -9.51
CA ARG A 299 -6.06 15.63 -9.80
C ARG A 299 -6.69 15.68 -11.18
N SER A 300 -6.02 15.14 -12.17
CA SER A 300 -6.51 15.09 -13.56
C SER A 300 -7.79 14.28 -13.69
N PHE A 301 -7.86 13.14 -13.02
CA PHE A 301 -9.06 12.32 -12.99
C PHE A 301 -10.24 13.10 -12.40
N THR A 302 -10.04 13.76 -11.27
CA THR A 302 -11.10 14.52 -10.61
C THR A 302 -11.53 15.74 -11.43
N THR A 303 -10.57 16.45 -12.02
CA THR A 303 -10.87 17.58 -12.92
C THR A 303 -11.70 17.13 -14.11
N ARG A 304 -11.41 15.96 -14.68
CA ARG A 304 -12.21 15.38 -15.77
C ARG A 304 -13.65 15.11 -15.33
N ILE A 305 -13.85 14.61 -14.12
CA ILE A 305 -15.20 14.39 -13.57
C ILE A 305 -15.97 15.71 -13.54
N ILE A 306 -15.38 16.74 -12.94
CA ILE A 306 -16.04 18.06 -12.79
C ILE A 306 -16.36 18.67 -14.16
N HIS A 307 -15.39 18.68 -15.08
CA HIS A 307 -15.62 19.21 -16.44
C HIS A 307 -16.70 18.45 -17.21
N THR A 308 -16.72 17.14 -17.09
CA THR A 308 -17.70 16.28 -17.75
C THR A 308 -19.10 16.52 -17.21
N MET A 309 -19.23 16.80 -15.93
CA MET A 309 -20.49 17.07 -15.24
C MET A 309 -20.89 18.54 -15.31
N PHE A 310 -20.75 19.15 -16.48
CA PHE A 310 -21.16 20.53 -16.79
C PHE A 310 -20.35 21.58 -16.01
N ASN A 311 -19.07 21.31 -15.73
CA ASN A 311 -18.11 22.19 -15.03
C ASN A 311 -18.50 22.53 -13.60
N THR A 312 -19.44 21.83 -12.98
CA THR A 312 -19.79 22.01 -11.58
C THR A 312 -20.40 20.75 -10.99
N VAL A 313 -20.02 20.43 -9.77
CA VAL A 313 -20.63 19.36 -8.97
C VAL A 313 -21.32 19.90 -7.72
N THR A 314 -21.52 21.22 -7.65
CA THR A 314 -22.15 21.88 -6.50
C THR A 314 -23.56 21.29 -6.26
N ASN A 315 -23.78 20.85 -5.02
CA ASN A 315 -25.03 20.22 -4.57
C ASN A 315 -25.41 18.93 -5.32
N LYS A 316 -24.48 18.34 -6.06
CA LYS A 316 -24.69 17.05 -6.72
C LYS A 316 -24.25 15.93 -5.79
N LYS A 317 -25.12 14.94 -5.66
CA LYS A 317 -24.77 13.68 -4.96
C LYS A 317 -23.92 12.82 -5.87
N ILE A 318 -22.77 12.39 -5.38
CA ILE A 318 -21.83 11.52 -6.10
C ILE A 318 -21.59 10.27 -5.27
N ALA A 319 -21.90 9.12 -5.86
CA ALA A 319 -21.64 7.82 -5.26
C ALA A 319 -20.19 7.44 -5.50
N ILE A 320 -19.44 7.20 -4.43
CA ILE A 320 -18.05 6.77 -4.48
C ILE A 320 -17.99 5.28 -4.13
N PHE A 321 -17.52 4.46 -5.06
CA PHE A 321 -17.32 3.03 -4.86
C PHE A 321 -15.87 2.73 -4.61
N GLY A 322 -15.55 2.47 -3.34
CA GLY A 322 -14.22 2.17 -2.86
C GLY A 322 -13.52 3.36 -2.21
N PHE A 323 -12.94 3.11 -1.05
CA PHE A 323 -12.13 4.09 -0.31
C PHE A 323 -10.78 3.50 0.09
N ALA A 324 -10.64 2.17 0.17
CA ALA A 324 -9.36 1.50 0.32
C ALA A 324 -8.45 1.84 -0.87
N PHE A 325 -7.15 1.87 -0.64
CA PHE A 325 -6.21 2.23 -1.72
C PHE A 325 -6.12 1.16 -2.81
N LYS A 326 -6.51 -0.08 -2.51
CA LYS A 326 -6.65 -1.20 -3.48
C LYS A 326 -7.63 -2.24 -2.92
N LYS A 327 -7.94 -3.26 -3.73
CA LYS A 327 -8.80 -4.37 -3.33
C LYS A 327 -8.18 -5.23 -2.22
N ASP A 328 -9.02 -6.04 -1.57
CA ASP A 328 -8.64 -7.07 -0.59
C ASP A 328 -7.94 -6.53 0.67
N THR A 329 -8.15 -5.26 0.98
CA THR A 329 -7.67 -4.63 2.22
C THR A 329 -8.64 -3.53 2.69
N GLY A 330 -8.65 -3.25 3.99
CA GLY A 330 -9.33 -2.09 4.56
C GLY A 330 -8.40 -0.88 4.76
N ASP A 331 -7.18 -0.95 4.23
CA ASP A 331 -6.17 0.10 4.42
C ASP A 331 -6.46 1.34 3.55
N VAL A 332 -6.55 2.49 4.21
CA VAL A 332 -6.86 3.78 3.57
C VAL A 332 -5.68 4.76 3.57
N ARG A 333 -4.50 4.32 4.05
CA ARG A 333 -3.34 5.20 4.12
C ARG A 333 -2.95 5.69 2.73
N GLU A 334 -2.80 7.01 2.58
CA GLU A 334 -2.48 7.66 1.31
C GLU A 334 -3.42 7.26 0.16
N THR A 335 -4.67 6.91 0.47
CA THR A 335 -5.62 6.49 -0.57
C THR A 335 -5.90 7.61 -1.58
N PRO A 336 -5.87 7.32 -2.89
CA PRO A 336 -6.29 8.28 -3.91
C PRO A 336 -7.74 8.76 -3.75
N ALA A 337 -8.59 7.97 -3.13
CA ALA A 337 -9.98 8.35 -2.84
C ALA A 337 -10.08 9.63 -2.01
N LEU A 338 -9.12 9.86 -1.12
CA LEU A 338 -9.07 11.07 -0.30
C LEU A 338 -8.96 12.32 -1.16
N THR A 339 -8.02 12.35 -2.11
CA THR A 339 -7.82 13.49 -3.03
C THR A 339 -9.06 13.70 -3.89
N VAL A 340 -9.64 12.64 -4.43
CA VAL A 340 -10.84 12.73 -5.28
C VAL A 340 -12.02 13.29 -4.49
N CYS A 341 -12.30 12.74 -3.30
CA CYS A 341 -13.40 13.22 -2.46
C CYS A 341 -13.19 14.64 -2.02
N ASP A 342 -11.97 15.02 -1.61
CA ASP A 342 -11.65 16.37 -1.18
C ASP A 342 -11.88 17.38 -2.30
N MET A 343 -11.38 17.14 -3.50
CA MET A 343 -11.56 18.02 -4.65
C MET A 343 -13.03 18.15 -5.05
N LEU A 344 -13.79 17.05 -5.03
CA LEU A 344 -15.23 17.07 -5.33
C LEU A 344 -15.99 17.91 -4.30
N MET A 345 -15.68 17.74 -3.02
CA MET A 345 -16.34 18.49 -1.94
C MET A 345 -15.97 19.97 -1.96
N GLN A 346 -14.73 20.30 -2.32
CA GLN A 346 -14.33 21.71 -2.51
C GLN A 346 -15.13 22.40 -3.61
N ASP A 347 -15.52 21.65 -4.65
CA ASP A 347 -16.42 22.14 -5.70
C ASP A 347 -17.91 22.05 -5.31
N GLY A 348 -18.21 21.70 -4.07
CA GLY A 348 -19.57 21.71 -3.51
C GLY A 348 -20.34 20.40 -3.65
N ALA A 349 -19.71 19.29 -4.05
CA ALA A 349 -20.36 18.00 -4.15
C ALA A 349 -20.71 17.43 -2.77
N VAL A 350 -21.74 16.57 -2.76
CA VAL A 350 -22.08 15.71 -1.62
C VAL A 350 -21.66 14.31 -1.99
N VAL A 351 -20.65 13.75 -1.31
CA VAL A 351 -20.13 12.42 -1.61
C VAL A 351 -20.73 11.38 -0.66
N HIS A 352 -21.20 10.28 -1.23
CA HIS A 352 -21.70 9.12 -0.51
C HIS A 352 -20.80 7.93 -0.83
N VAL A 353 -20.02 7.50 0.16
CA VAL A 353 -18.97 6.51 -0.01
C VAL A 353 -19.42 5.14 0.46
N TYR A 354 -19.23 4.14 -0.38
CA TYR A 354 -19.38 2.74 -0.02
C TYR A 354 -18.07 1.99 -0.26
N ASP A 355 -17.64 1.25 0.76
CA ASP A 355 -16.50 0.33 0.68
C ASP A 355 -16.79 -0.90 1.54
N PRO A 356 -16.59 -2.14 1.05
CA PRO A 356 -16.95 -3.34 1.77
C PRO A 356 -16.08 -3.64 3.01
N LYS A 357 -14.88 -3.06 3.13
CA LYS A 357 -13.91 -3.41 4.19
C LYS A 357 -13.36 -2.24 4.97
N VAL A 358 -13.57 -1.02 4.53
CA VAL A 358 -13.07 0.17 5.22
C VAL A 358 -13.96 0.49 6.42
N SER A 359 -13.35 0.68 7.59
CA SER A 359 -14.07 1.17 8.77
C SER A 359 -14.21 2.69 8.73
N THR A 360 -15.31 3.21 9.26
CA THR A 360 -15.53 4.65 9.36
C THR A 360 -14.42 5.31 10.16
N GLU A 361 -13.96 4.66 11.24
CA GLU A 361 -12.92 5.18 12.13
C GLU A 361 -11.59 5.37 11.39
N SER A 362 -11.15 4.38 10.61
CA SER A 362 -9.88 4.48 9.86
C SER A 362 -9.93 5.55 8.78
N ALA A 363 -11.07 5.69 8.12
CA ALA A 363 -11.25 6.73 7.10
C ALA A 363 -11.26 8.13 7.70
N VAL A 364 -11.95 8.34 8.81
CA VAL A 364 -11.96 9.62 9.54
C VAL A 364 -10.56 9.99 10.01
N GLU A 365 -9.82 9.02 10.56
CA GLU A 365 -8.44 9.23 11.00
C GLU A 365 -7.55 9.69 9.84
N GLU A 366 -7.63 9.05 8.69
CA GLU A 366 -6.85 9.43 7.49
C GLU A 366 -7.24 10.83 6.98
N MET A 367 -8.52 11.16 6.98
CA MET A 367 -8.98 12.51 6.64
C MET A 367 -8.40 13.57 7.58
N GLN A 368 -8.35 13.29 8.88
CA GLN A 368 -7.78 14.19 9.88
C GLN A 368 -6.28 14.37 9.71
N ILE A 369 -5.55 13.28 9.44
CA ILE A 369 -4.10 13.33 9.19
C ILE A 369 -3.77 14.27 8.04
N HIS A 370 -4.59 14.27 6.99
CA HIS A 370 -4.41 15.15 5.82
C HIS A 370 -5.06 16.53 5.96
N GLY A 371 -5.58 16.86 7.14
CA GLY A 371 -6.20 18.16 7.40
C GLY A 371 -7.46 18.43 6.57
N MET A 372 -8.17 17.38 6.19
CA MET A 372 -9.36 17.48 5.38
C MET A 372 -10.54 17.93 6.24
N GLU A 373 -11.08 19.11 5.91
CA GLU A 373 -12.27 19.63 6.56
C GLU A 373 -13.52 19.15 5.84
N VAL A 374 -14.45 18.61 6.61
CA VAL A 374 -15.73 18.10 6.10
C VAL A 374 -16.84 18.95 6.67
N ALA A 375 -17.54 19.70 5.82
CA ALA A 375 -18.74 20.39 6.20
C ALA A 375 -19.88 19.40 6.44
N ASP A 376 -20.83 19.76 7.31
CA ASP A 376 -21.99 18.93 7.60
C ASP A 376 -22.69 18.49 6.31
N ARG A 377 -22.99 17.20 6.21
CA ARG A 377 -23.70 16.54 5.11
C ARG A 377 -22.97 16.46 3.77
N GLN A 378 -21.72 16.95 3.67
CA GLN A 378 -20.94 16.79 2.44
C GLN A 378 -20.34 15.40 2.27
N PHE A 379 -20.05 14.69 3.36
CA PHE A 379 -19.47 13.36 3.34
C PHE A 379 -20.36 12.40 4.11
N CYS A 380 -20.86 11.37 3.44
CA CYS A 380 -21.74 10.36 4.02
C CYS A 380 -21.19 8.96 3.77
N TRP A 381 -21.18 8.12 4.82
CA TRP A 381 -20.94 6.70 4.67
C TRP A 381 -22.24 5.99 4.31
N ALA A 382 -22.24 5.33 3.16
CA ALA A 382 -23.34 4.48 2.75
C ALA A 382 -23.16 3.06 3.32
N LYS A 383 -24.22 2.46 3.79
CA LYS A 383 -24.19 1.08 4.30
C LYS A 383 -24.28 0.06 3.17
N THR A 384 -24.86 0.45 2.05
CA THR A 384 -25.05 -0.39 0.86
C THR A 384 -24.73 0.41 -0.39
N PRO A 385 -24.37 -0.25 -1.51
CA PRO A 385 -24.21 0.43 -2.79
C PRO A 385 -25.48 1.12 -3.23
N GLU A 386 -26.64 0.52 -3.00
CA GLU A 386 -27.97 1.04 -3.35
C GLU A 386 -28.23 2.38 -2.65
N GLU A 387 -27.89 2.50 -1.39
CA GLU A 387 -27.98 3.75 -0.63
C GLU A 387 -27.12 4.86 -1.23
N ALA A 388 -25.90 4.51 -1.67
CA ALA A 388 -24.99 5.46 -2.29
C ALA A 388 -25.50 5.99 -3.62
N VAL A 389 -26.11 5.16 -4.44
CA VAL A 389 -26.52 5.53 -5.82
C VAL A 389 -27.90 6.18 -5.91
N ALA A 390 -28.77 6.03 -4.91
CA ALA A 390 -30.12 6.59 -4.95
C ALA A 390 -30.07 8.12 -5.09
N GLY A 391 -30.59 8.64 -6.21
CA GLY A 391 -30.58 10.07 -6.51
C GLY A 391 -29.21 10.64 -6.86
N ALA A 392 -28.18 9.82 -7.05
CA ALA A 392 -26.85 10.29 -7.41
C ALA A 392 -26.79 10.75 -8.88
N HIS A 393 -25.94 11.74 -9.13
CA HIS A 393 -25.65 12.21 -10.50
C HIS A 393 -24.56 11.39 -11.16
N ALA A 394 -23.67 10.78 -10.39
CA ALA A 394 -22.56 9.99 -10.89
C ALA A 394 -22.22 8.85 -9.93
N ILE A 395 -21.66 7.78 -10.52
CA ILE A 395 -20.93 6.72 -9.81
C ILE A 395 -19.46 6.88 -10.17
N VAL A 396 -18.58 6.90 -9.16
CA VAL A 396 -17.13 6.98 -9.34
C VAL A 396 -16.50 5.75 -8.70
N VAL A 397 -15.83 4.92 -9.50
CA VAL A 397 -15.17 3.70 -9.02
C VAL A 397 -13.71 4.01 -8.75
N LEU A 398 -13.29 3.91 -7.49
CA LEU A 398 -11.94 4.26 -7.03
C LEU A 398 -11.11 3.06 -6.56
N THR A 399 -11.74 1.97 -6.19
CA THR A 399 -11.08 0.73 -5.76
C THR A 399 -11.58 -0.44 -6.58
N GLU A 400 -10.69 -1.36 -6.96
CA GLU A 400 -10.99 -2.48 -7.85
C GLU A 400 -11.58 -3.72 -7.15
N TRP A 401 -12.52 -3.53 -6.22
CA TRP A 401 -13.21 -4.65 -5.59
C TRP A 401 -13.98 -5.50 -6.62
N GLU A 402 -13.81 -6.82 -6.54
CA GLU A 402 -14.50 -7.74 -7.45
C GLU A 402 -16.03 -7.63 -7.37
N GLU A 403 -16.58 -7.35 -6.18
CA GLU A 403 -18.02 -7.21 -6.03
C GLU A 403 -18.61 -6.07 -6.87
N PHE A 404 -17.81 -5.03 -7.17
CA PHE A 404 -18.29 -3.90 -8.00
C PHE A 404 -18.59 -4.32 -9.43
N LYS A 405 -17.99 -5.39 -9.94
CA LYS A 405 -18.30 -5.97 -11.25
C LYS A 405 -19.66 -6.65 -11.30
N LYS A 406 -20.18 -7.08 -10.15
CA LYS A 406 -21.34 -7.97 -10.04
C LYS A 406 -22.64 -7.26 -9.72
N TYR A 407 -22.62 -5.93 -9.58
CA TYR A 407 -23.81 -5.16 -9.26
C TYR A 407 -24.77 -5.04 -10.43
N ASP A 408 -26.04 -4.85 -10.10
CA ASP A 408 -27.10 -4.54 -11.07
C ASP A 408 -27.06 -3.05 -11.45
N TYR A 409 -26.20 -2.70 -12.40
CA TYR A 409 -26.02 -1.31 -12.83
C TYR A 409 -27.25 -0.78 -13.59
N GLU A 410 -28.07 -1.64 -14.19
CA GLU A 410 -29.31 -1.19 -14.78
C GLU A 410 -30.28 -0.65 -13.73
N ALA A 411 -30.39 -1.34 -12.59
CA ALA A 411 -31.18 -0.87 -11.47
C ALA A 411 -30.58 0.42 -10.86
N PHE A 412 -29.26 0.54 -10.80
CA PHE A 412 -28.59 1.77 -10.34
C PHE A 412 -28.92 2.94 -11.28
N TYR A 413 -28.86 2.72 -12.59
CA TYR A 413 -29.22 3.73 -13.56
C TYR A 413 -30.63 4.27 -13.31
N GLU A 414 -31.61 3.39 -13.11
CA GLU A 414 -33.00 3.77 -12.85
C GLU A 414 -33.15 4.63 -11.59
N ALA A 415 -32.32 4.38 -10.57
CA ALA A 415 -32.38 5.11 -9.29
C ALA A 415 -31.63 6.45 -9.31
N MET A 416 -30.91 6.77 -10.37
CA MET A 416 -30.04 7.94 -10.46
C MET A 416 -30.70 9.13 -11.17
N MET A 417 -30.13 10.31 -10.98
CA MET A 417 -30.44 11.49 -11.77
C MET A 417 -29.96 11.33 -13.21
N LYS A 418 -30.63 11.98 -14.14
CA LYS A 418 -30.31 11.93 -15.57
C LYS A 418 -29.79 13.30 -16.07
N PRO A 419 -28.71 13.34 -16.86
CA PRO A 419 -27.93 12.20 -17.33
C PRO A 419 -27.17 11.54 -16.18
N ALA A 420 -27.09 10.20 -16.21
CA ALA A 420 -26.37 9.44 -15.22
C ALA A 420 -24.95 9.19 -15.70
N PHE A 421 -23.96 9.68 -14.93
CA PHE A 421 -22.55 9.54 -15.25
C PHE A 421 -21.93 8.37 -14.50
N LEU A 422 -20.95 7.73 -15.13
CA LEU A 422 -20.11 6.75 -14.48
C LEU A 422 -18.65 6.98 -14.85
N PHE A 423 -17.79 7.09 -13.86
CA PHE A 423 -16.35 7.28 -14.04
C PHE A 423 -15.63 6.09 -13.43
N ASP A 424 -15.00 5.29 -14.26
CA ASP A 424 -14.26 4.11 -13.84
C ASP A 424 -12.79 4.43 -13.71
N GLY A 425 -12.35 4.67 -12.49
CA GLY A 425 -10.96 5.00 -12.15
C GLY A 425 -10.02 3.80 -12.09
N ARG A 426 -10.53 2.59 -12.37
CA ARG A 426 -9.75 1.35 -12.30
C ARG A 426 -9.83 0.50 -13.56
N ASN A 427 -10.55 0.96 -14.58
CA ASN A 427 -10.84 0.17 -15.78
C ASN A 427 -11.37 -1.23 -15.42
N LEU A 428 -12.26 -1.26 -14.45
CA LEU A 428 -12.83 -2.47 -13.85
C LEU A 428 -14.06 -2.94 -14.60
N LEU A 429 -14.88 -2.01 -15.12
CA LEU A 429 -16.21 -2.26 -15.65
C LEU A 429 -16.23 -2.31 -17.17
N ASP A 430 -17.23 -2.99 -17.71
CA ASP A 430 -17.51 -3.00 -19.14
C ASP A 430 -18.30 -1.73 -19.52
N VAL A 431 -17.60 -0.72 -20.02
CA VAL A 431 -18.17 0.58 -20.38
C VAL A 431 -19.25 0.46 -21.46
N ALA A 432 -19.04 -0.41 -22.44
CA ALA A 432 -20.00 -0.59 -23.54
C ALA A 432 -21.35 -1.07 -23.01
N ARG A 433 -21.34 -2.03 -22.09
CA ARG A 433 -22.56 -2.54 -21.45
C ARG A 433 -23.27 -1.48 -20.62
N LEU A 434 -22.49 -0.66 -19.90
CA LEU A 434 -23.04 0.44 -19.09
C LEU A 434 -23.72 1.49 -19.98
N GLU A 435 -23.17 1.78 -21.14
CA GLU A 435 -23.77 2.70 -22.13
C GLU A 435 -25.07 2.15 -22.70
N GLU A 436 -25.19 0.85 -22.86
CA GLU A 436 -26.47 0.21 -23.28
C GLU A 436 -27.59 0.47 -22.27
N PHE A 437 -27.26 0.56 -20.97
CA PHE A 437 -28.23 0.92 -19.93
C PHE A 437 -28.61 2.40 -19.94
N GLY A 438 -27.80 3.25 -20.57
CA GLY A 438 -28.02 4.68 -20.65
C GLY A 438 -26.98 5.55 -19.95
N PHE A 439 -26.02 4.97 -19.26
CA PHE A 439 -24.94 5.73 -18.63
C PHE A 439 -24.09 6.49 -19.65
N GLU A 440 -23.69 7.71 -19.29
CA GLU A 440 -22.51 8.31 -19.88
C GLU A 440 -21.29 7.84 -19.11
N ALA A 441 -20.61 6.83 -19.66
CA ALA A 441 -19.52 6.14 -18.97
C ALA A 441 -18.16 6.57 -19.51
N HIS A 442 -17.22 6.82 -18.58
CA HIS A 442 -15.86 7.24 -18.87
C HIS A 442 -14.87 6.30 -18.20
N ALA A 443 -13.91 5.78 -18.97
CA ALA A 443 -12.82 4.96 -18.49
C ALA A 443 -11.49 5.73 -18.54
N LEU A 444 -10.52 5.30 -17.75
CA LEU A 444 -9.16 5.84 -17.79
C LEU A 444 -8.45 5.44 -19.08
N GLY A 445 -7.66 6.38 -19.61
CA GLY A 445 -6.79 6.10 -20.75
C GLY A 445 -7.53 5.79 -22.05
N LYS A 446 -8.78 6.25 -22.19
CA LYS A 446 -9.61 6.09 -23.38
C LYS A 446 -10.28 7.42 -23.71
N SER A 447 -10.35 7.74 -25.01
CA SER A 447 -11.00 8.95 -25.50
C SER A 447 -12.39 8.64 -26.03
N ARG A 448 -13.41 9.40 -25.59
CA ARG A 448 -14.76 9.33 -26.17
C ARG A 448 -14.93 10.12 -27.47
N VAL A 449 -14.03 11.09 -27.73
CA VAL A 449 -14.15 11.97 -28.88
C VAL A 449 -14.03 11.21 -30.21
N VAL A 450 -13.22 10.14 -30.26
CA VAL A 450 -13.00 9.32 -31.43
C VAL A 450 -14.25 8.47 -31.78
N GLU A 451 -14.99 8.02 -30.78
CA GLU A 451 -16.21 7.21 -30.99
C GLU A 451 -17.36 8.02 -31.61
N ARG A 452 -17.45 9.32 -31.28
CA ARG A 452 -18.47 10.21 -31.88
C ARG A 452 -18.22 10.54 -33.34
N SER A 453 -16.97 10.56 -33.79
CA SER A 453 -16.65 10.84 -35.19
C SER A 453 -16.99 9.69 -36.14
N HIS A 454 -17.08 8.45 -35.63
CA HIS A 454 -17.46 7.30 -36.44
C HIS A 454 -18.97 7.12 -36.61
N HIS A 455 -19.79 7.72 -35.75
CA HIS A 455 -21.24 7.65 -35.87
C HIS A 455 -21.84 8.73 -36.78
N HIS A 456 -21.09 9.74 -37.19
CA HIS A 456 -21.62 10.80 -38.09
C HIS A 456 -21.32 10.59 -39.55
N HIS A 457 -20.65 9.48 -39.94
CA HIS A 457 -20.36 9.21 -41.36
C HIS A 457 -21.31 8.17 -42.03
N HIS A 458 -22.42 7.75 -41.37
CA HIS A 458 -23.36 6.78 -41.98
C HIS A 458 -24.74 7.32 -42.29
N HIS A 459 -24.95 8.63 -42.35
CA HIS A 459 -26.22 9.19 -42.83
C HIS A 459 -25.96 10.32 -43.81
N HIS A 460 -25.55 10.02 -45.02
CA HIS A 460 -25.83 10.82 -46.22
C HIS A 460 -25.38 10.02 -47.44
N HIS A 461 -26.25 9.17 -47.96
CA HIS A 461 -26.38 8.82 -49.38
C HIS A 461 -27.65 8.02 -49.56
N HIS A 462 -28.73 8.73 -49.67
CA HIS A 462 -29.86 8.41 -50.50
C HIS A 462 -30.63 9.71 -50.63
N ASP A 463 -30.51 10.31 -51.81
CA ASP A 463 -31.60 10.75 -52.64
C ASP A 463 -31.02 11.54 -53.83
N ASP A 464 -31.53 11.13 -54.93
CA ASP A 464 -31.82 11.84 -56.20
C ASP A 464 -30.96 11.52 -57.41
N ASP A 465 -31.79 10.85 -58.37
CA ASP A 465 -31.76 10.74 -59.83
C ASP A 465 -30.62 9.95 -60.50
#